data_23725461c1457f3ecc5476394a9f5767
#
_entry.id   23725461c1457f3ecc5476394a9f5767
#
_cell.length_a   1.000
_cell.length_b   1.000
_cell.length_c   1.000
_cell.angle_alpha   90.00
_cell.angle_beta   90.00
_cell.angle_gamma   90.00
#
_symmetry.space_group_name_H-M   'P 1'
#
loop_
_entity.id
_entity.type
_entity.pdbx_description
1 polymer ?
#
loop_
_entity_poly.entity_id
_entity_poly.type
_entity_poly.pdbx_seq_one_letter_code
_entity_poly.pdbx_strand_id
1 'polypeptide(L)'
;MNVIVIVTDSLRADHVGCYGSHVQTPNLDRLAAEGTVFEHAYSENLPTMPTRRAWWTGRYHFHRAGWQPFENSDYLLAEVLWDKGYTSALITDTYHMHKPVYNCGRGFDTVVWVRGQEYDPG
;
A
#
# COMPACT_ATOMS: atom_id res chain seq x y z
N MET A 1 -5.42 -9.94 17.03
CA MET A 1 -6.13 -9.95 15.73
C MET A 1 -5.07 -9.78 14.65
N ASN A 2 -5.12 -10.59 13.59
CA ASN A 2 -4.20 -10.45 12.46
C ASN A 2 -4.87 -9.61 11.37
N VAL A 3 -4.09 -8.77 10.69
CA VAL A 3 -4.56 -7.89 9.62
C VAL A 3 -3.69 -8.11 8.38
N ILE A 4 -4.31 -8.27 7.22
CA ILE A 4 -3.63 -8.34 5.93
C ILE A 4 -4.15 -7.18 5.09
N VAL A 5 -3.22 -6.37 4.58
CA VAL A 5 -3.51 -5.29 3.63
C VAL A 5 -2.97 -5.69 2.28
N ILE A 6 -3.85 -5.81 1.29
CA ILE A 6 -3.49 -6.14 -0.09
C ILE A 6 -3.73 -4.91 -0.95
N VAL A 7 -2.71 -4.51 -1.68
CA VAL A 7 -2.77 -3.35 -2.58
C VAL A 7 -2.33 -3.78 -3.97
N THR A 8 -3.22 -3.59 -4.93
CA THR A 8 -2.94 -3.79 -6.35
C THR A 8 -2.76 -2.42 -7.00
N ASP A 9 -1.51 -2.12 -7.39
CA ASP A 9 -1.20 -0.84 -8.04
C ASP A 9 -1.90 -0.75 -9.42
N SER A 10 -2.36 0.44 -9.77
CA SER A 10 -3.00 0.75 -11.06
C SER A 10 -4.25 -0.08 -11.40
N LEU A 11 -4.81 -0.85 -10.47
CA LEU A 11 -6.07 -1.55 -10.69
C LEU A 11 -7.25 -0.58 -10.65
N ARG A 12 -7.95 -0.47 -11.77
CA ARG A 12 -9.14 0.38 -11.89
C ARG A 12 -10.38 -0.36 -11.41
N ALA A 13 -11.29 0.37 -10.75
CA ALA A 13 -12.55 -0.20 -10.25
C ALA A 13 -13.41 -0.81 -11.38
N ASP A 14 -13.44 -0.19 -12.56
CA ASP A 14 -14.16 -0.70 -13.73
C ASP A 14 -13.56 -1.97 -14.36
N HIS A 15 -12.51 -2.54 -13.77
CA HIS A 15 -11.92 -3.84 -14.09
C HIS A 15 -12.10 -4.87 -12.97
N VAL A 16 -12.99 -4.60 -12.02
CA VAL A 16 -13.31 -5.51 -10.91
C VAL A 16 -14.80 -5.82 -10.93
N GLY A 17 -15.17 -7.11 -10.89
CA GLY A 17 -16.54 -7.58 -11.06
C GLY A 17 -17.53 -6.98 -10.07
N CYS A 18 -17.20 -6.86 -8.78
CA CYS A 18 -18.08 -6.29 -7.77
C CYS A 18 -18.42 -4.79 -8.00
N TYR A 19 -17.70 -4.11 -8.89
CA TYR A 19 -18.02 -2.75 -9.35
C TYR A 19 -18.71 -2.72 -10.72
N GLY A 20 -19.21 -3.86 -11.20
CA GLY A 20 -19.96 -3.97 -12.46
C GLY A 20 -19.11 -4.17 -13.71
N SER A 21 -17.85 -4.55 -13.55
CA SER A 21 -16.98 -4.90 -14.68
C SER A 21 -17.43 -6.18 -15.38
N HIS A 22 -17.16 -6.25 -16.70
CA HIS A 22 -17.24 -7.49 -17.46
C HIS A 22 -16.02 -8.41 -17.25
N VAL A 23 -14.97 -7.91 -16.64
CA VAL A 23 -13.79 -8.69 -16.26
C VAL A 23 -14.13 -9.60 -15.07
N GLN A 24 -13.80 -10.87 -15.23
CA GLN A 24 -14.08 -11.85 -14.16
C GLN A 24 -13.03 -11.77 -13.07
N THR A 25 -13.46 -11.43 -11.86
CA THR A 25 -12.62 -11.37 -10.66
C THR A 25 -13.24 -12.17 -9.50
N PRO A 26 -13.44 -13.50 -9.69
CA PRO A 26 -14.30 -14.28 -8.81
C PRO A 26 -13.86 -14.33 -7.34
N ASN A 27 -12.56 -14.21 -7.07
CA ASN A 27 -12.06 -14.19 -5.70
C ASN A 27 -12.28 -12.84 -5.02
N LEU A 28 -12.12 -11.72 -5.77
CA LEU A 28 -12.44 -10.39 -5.26
C LEU A 28 -13.95 -10.23 -5.07
N ASP A 29 -14.74 -10.74 -6.00
CA ASP A 29 -16.21 -10.69 -5.94
C ASP A 29 -16.73 -11.49 -4.73
N ARG A 30 -16.13 -12.65 -4.44
CA ARG A 30 -16.47 -13.43 -3.23
C ARG A 30 -16.08 -12.67 -1.96
N LEU A 31 -14.89 -12.07 -1.90
CA LEU A 31 -14.47 -11.26 -0.77
C LEU A 31 -15.41 -10.06 -0.57
N ALA A 32 -15.83 -9.42 -1.65
CA ALA A 32 -16.79 -8.31 -1.61
C ALA A 32 -18.16 -8.74 -1.08
N ALA A 33 -18.62 -9.94 -1.45
CA ALA A 33 -19.90 -10.49 -0.98
C ALA A 33 -19.90 -10.85 0.53
N GLU A 34 -18.74 -11.20 1.07
CA GLU A 34 -18.56 -11.56 2.47
C GLU A 34 -18.14 -10.39 3.37
N GLY A 35 -17.70 -9.27 2.76
CA GLY A 35 -17.12 -8.13 3.45
C GLY A 35 -17.87 -6.82 3.24
N THR A 36 -17.13 -5.73 3.31
CA THR A 36 -17.65 -4.38 3.06
C THR A 36 -17.01 -3.80 1.80
N VAL A 37 -17.82 -3.33 0.87
CA VAL A 37 -17.39 -2.65 -0.34
C VAL A 37 -17.53 -1.15 -0.17
N PHE A 38 -16.48 -0.41 -0.47
CA PHE A 38 -16.48 1.05 -0.48
C PHE A 38 -16.62 1.54 -1.91
N GLU A 39 -17.79 2.04 -2.28
CA GLU A 39 -18.08 2.53 -3.63
C GLU A 39 -17.43 3.89 -3.91
N HIS A 40 -17.17 4.68 -2.88
CA HIS A 40 -16.62 6.03 -2.96
C HIS A 40 -15.36 6.18 -2.10
N ALA A 41 -14.31 5.41 -2.42
CA ALA A 41 -13.02 5.54 -1.79
C ALA A 41 -12.10 6.44 -2.64
N TYR A 42 -11.67 7.55 -2.08
CA TYR A 42 -10.81 8.53 -2.77
C TYR A 42 -9.42 8.52 -2.17
N SER A 43 -8.40 8.46 -3.03
CA SER A 43 -7.02 8.62 -2.59
C SER A 43 -6.74 10.08 -2.24
N GLU A 44 -6.10 10.31 -1.12
CA GLU A 44 -5.67 11.65 -0.72
C GLU A 44 -4.60 12.21 -1.65
N ASN A 45 -3.74 11.33 -2.18
CA ASN A 45 -2.63 11.76 -3.01
C ASN A 45 -2.30 10.72 -4.09
N LEU A 46 -1.57 11.14 -5.13
CA LEU A 46 -1.12 10.34 -6.26
C LEU A 46 0.30 10.78 -6.67
N PRO A 47 1.08 9.94 -7.37
CA PRO A 47 0.89 8.49 -7.58
C PRO A 47 1.42 7.64 -6.42
N THR A 48 2.13 6.53 -6.67
CA THR A 48 2.49 5.47 -5.73
C THR A 48 3.08 5.96 -4.40
N MET A 49 4.20 6.67 -4.40
CA MET A 49 4.89 7.04 -3.16
C MET A 49 4.10 8.05 -2.30
N PRO A 50 3.52 9.11 -2.87
CA PRO A 50 2.65 10.02 -2.11
C PRO A 50 1.45 9.32 -1.49
N THR A 51 0.81 8.39 -2.22
CA THR A 51 -0.32 7.58 -1.72
C THR A 51 0.12 6.70 -0.54
N ARG A 52 1.27 6.01 -0.66
CA ARG A 52 1.80 5.17 0.43
C ARG A 52 2.12 6.01 1.68
N ARG A 53 2.66 7.22 1.49
CA ARG A 53 2.90 8.13 2.60
C ARG A 53 1.61 8.48 3.34
N ALA A 54 0.55 8.84 2.63
CA ALA A 54 -0.75 9.13 3.23
C ALA A 54 -1.29 7.93 4.03
N TRP A 55 -1.26 6.73 3.47
CA TRP A 55 -1.76 5.52 4.13
C TRP A 55 -0.95 5.13 5.37
N TRP A 56 0.38 5.22 5.29
CA TRP A 56 1.24 4.76 6.39
C TRP A 56 1.38 5.78 7.51
N THR A 57 1.16 7.06 7.23
CA THR A 57 1.20 8.11 8.26
C THR A 57 -0.19 8.51 8.77
N GLY A 58 -1.25 8.18 8.04
CA GLY A 58 -2.61 8.67 8.34
C GLY A 58 -2.78 10.18 8.19
N ARG A 59 -1.90 10.85 7.43
CA ARG A 59 -1.87 12.31 7.29
C ARG A 59 -2.09 12.76 5.86
N TYR A 60 -2.70 13.93 5.70
CA TYR A 60 -2.80 14.60 4.42
C TYR A 60 -1.48 15.30 4.07
N HIS A 61 -0.84 14.85 2.99
CA HIS A 61 0.47 15.34 2.54
C HIS A 61 0.41 16.08 1.21
N PHE A 62 -0.73 16.21 0.59
CA PHE A 62 -0.91 16.76 -0.75
C PHE A 62 -0.14 18.07 -0.98
N HIS A 63 -0.13 18.95 -0.01
CA HIS A 63 0.52 20.27 -0.09
C HIS A 63 1.98 20.29 0.37
N ARG A 64 2.52 19.19 0.92
CA ARG A 64 3.85 19.17 1.54
C ARG A 64 4.82 18.21 0.90
N ALA A 65 4.33 17.09 0.41
CA ALA A 65 5.17 16.01 -0.03
C ALA A 65 4.68 15.40 -1.34
N GLY A 66 5.51 15.50 -2.36
CA GLY A 66 5.37 14.80 -3.63
C GLY A 66 6.05 13.44 -3.61
N TRP A 67 6.69 13.10 -4.71
CA TRP A 67 7.48 11.88 -4.86
C TRP A 67 8.84 12.04 -4.17
N GLN A 68 8.90 11.81 -2.88
CA GLN A 68 10.11 11.93 -2.08
C GLN A 68 10.18 10.85 -0.99
N PRO A 69 11.38 10.59 -0.43
CA PRO A 69 11.58 9.66 0.68
C PRO A 69 10.71 10.00 1.90
N PHE A 70 10.41 8.98 2.70
CA PHE A 70 9.84 9.20 4.03
C PHE A 70 10.84 9.94 4.91
N GLU A 71 10.38 10.99 5.53
CA GLU A 71 11.18 11.80 6.44
C GLU A 71 11.23 11.18 7.84
N ASN A 72 12.22 11.58 8.64
CA ASN A 72 12.32 11.13 10.04
C ASN A 72 11.12 11.60 10.89
N SER A 73 10.47 12.68 10.48
CA SER A 73 9.25 13.21 11.11
C SER A 73 7.97 12.45 10.73
N ASP A 74 8.03 11.59 9.73
CA ASP A 74 6.92 10.69 9.38
C ASP A 74 6.91 9.54 10.39
N TYR A 75 5.86 9.45 11.20
CA TYR A 75 5.65 8.30 12.08
C TYR A 75 4.75 7.30 11.39
N LEU A 76 5.31 6.14 11.06
CA LEU A 76 4.65 5.18 10.20
C LEU A 76 3.77 4.21 10.99
N LEU A 77 2.70 3.72 10.36
CA LEU A 77 1.82 2.71 10.94
C LEU A 77 2.60 1.47 11.44
N ALA A 78 3.62 1.05 10.69
CA ALA A 78 4.48 -0.07 11.10
C ALA A 78 5.21 0.21 12.43
N GLU A 79 5.68 1.44 12.65
CA GLU A 79 6.31 1.86 13.91
C GLU A 79 5.29 1.87 15.06
N VAL A 80 4.07 2.37 14.81
CA VAL A 80 2.98 2.33 15.79
C VAL A 80 2.64 0.90 16.19
N LEU A 81 2.60 0.00 15.22
CA LEU A 81 2.32 -1.42 15.47
C LEU A 81 3.46 -2.09 16.24
N TRP A 82 4.70 -1.78 15.89
CA TRP A 82 5.88 -2.23 16.62
C TRP A 82 5.81 -1.84 18.11
N ASP A 83 5.53 -0.58 18.40
CA ASP A 83 5.40 -0.08 19.78
C ASP A 83 4.26 -0.77 20.56
N LYS A 84 3.29 -1.36 19.86
CA LYS A 84 2.19 -2.14 20.44
C LYS A 84 2.47 -3.64 20.50
N GLY A 85 3.68 -4.08 20.17
CA GLY A 85 4.10 -5.48 20.22
C GLY A 85 3.55 -6.34 19.07
N TYR A 86 3.15 -5.74 17.96
CA TYR A 86 2.81 -6.49 16.74
C TYR A 86 4.07 -6.80 15.95
N THR A 87 4.08 -7.98 15.32
CA THR A 87 5.04 -8.33 14.29
C THR A 87 4.45 -8.02 12.93
N SER A 88 5.19 -7.32 12.09
CA SER A 88 4.71 -6.85 10.79
C SER A 88 5.66 -7.18 9.65
N ALA A 89 5.11 -7.38 8.46
CA ALA A 89 5.88 -7.65 7.25
C ALA A 89 5.41 -6.76 6.09
N LEU A 90 6.36 -6.23 5.35
CA LEU A 90 6.14 -5.58 4.06
C LEU A 90 6.58 -6.54 2.96
N ILE A 91 5.65 -6.95 2.10
CA ILE A 91 5.90 -7.77 0.92
C ILE A 91 5.48 -6.94 -0.28
N THR A 92 6.42 -6.58 -1.14
CA THR A 92 6.12 -5.69 -2.25
C THR A 92 7.03 -5.95 -3.45
N ASP A 93 6.53 -5.73 -4.62
CA ASP A 93 7.24 -5.74 -5.90
C ASP A 93 7.68 -4.34 -6.34
N THR A 94 7.15 -3.30 -5.71
CA THR A 94 7.40 -1.91 -6.09
C THR A 94 8.85 -1.51 -5.80
N TYR A 95 9.63 -1.33 -6.87
CA TYR A 95 11.07 -1.05 -6.81
C TYR A 95 11.45 0.10 -5.86
N HIS A 96 10.72 1.21 -5.89
CA HIS A 96 10.98 2.38 -5.04
C HIS A 96 10.89 2.08 -3.55
N MET A 97 10.06 1.11 -3.16
CA MET A 97 9.88 0.73 -1.76
C MET A 97 11.06 -0.07 -1.21
N HIS A 98 11.92 -0.60 -2.08
CA HIS A 98 13.14 -1.33 -1.71
C HIS A 98 14.40 -0.47 -1.70
N LYS A 99 14.36 0.72 -2.31
CA LYS A 99 15.50 1.62 -2.26
C LYS A 99 15.69 2.16 -0.84
N PRO A 100 16.88 1.96 -0.23
CA PRO A 100 17.14 2.43 1.12
C PRO A 100 16.86 3.92 1.33
N VAL A 101 17.11 4.75 0.29
CA VAL A 101 16.87 6.19 0.35
C VAL A 101 15.41 6.55 0.62
N TYR A 102 14.44 5.71 0.20
CA TYR A 102 13.02 5.97 0.43
C TYR A 102 12.56 5.61 1.85
N ASN A 103 13.33 4.81 2.57
CA ASN A 103 13.10 4.47 3.97
C ASN A 103 11.73 3.81 4.25
N CYS A 104 11.21 3.06 3.26
CA CYS A 104 9.88 2.46 3.31
C CYS A 104 9.78 1.25 4.25
N GLY A 105 10.91 0.56 4.49
CA GLY A 105 10.96 -0.63 5.37
C GLY A 105 10.95 -0.31 6.86
N ARG A 106 10.99 0.97 7.24
CA ARG A 106 11.08 1.38 8.63
C ARG A 106 9.87 0.94 9.46
N GLY A 107 10.15 0.30 10.58
CA GLY A 107 9.12 -0.21 11.49
C GLY A 107 8.59 -1.61 11.16
N PHE A 108 8.91 -2.16 9.98
CA PHE A 108 8.57 -3.55 9.66
C PHE A 108 9.65 -4.51 10.19
N ASP A 109 9.23 -5.64 10.77
CA ASP A 109 10.13 -6.71 11.20
C ASP A 109 10.75 -7.45 10.01
N THR A 110 10.01 -7.54 8.92
CA THR A 110 10.42 -8.23 7.70
C THR A 110 10.07 -7.42 6.47
N VAL A 111 11.01 -7.31 5.56
CA VAL A 111 10.78 -6.70 4.23
C VAL A 111 11.18 -7.69 3.15
N VAL A 112 10.23 -8.06 2.30
CA VAL A 112 10.42 -9.02 1.22
C VAL A 112 10.23 -8.33 -0.12
N TRP A 113 11.26 -8.39 -0.95
CA TRP A 113 11.19 -7.92 -2.31
C TRP A 113 10.73 -9.04 -3.26
N VAL A 114 9.58 -8.85 -3.88
CA VAL A 114 9.12 -9.71 -4.96
C VAL A 114 9.72 -9.19 -6.28
N ARG A 115 10.64 -9.98 -6.87
CA ARG A 115 11.37 -9.60 -8.08
C ARG A 115 10.49 -9.66 -9.33
N GLY A 116 10.92 -8.96 -10.39
CA GLY A 116 10.31 -9.03 -11.72
C GLY A 116 9.49 -7.81 -12.14
N GLN A 117 9.52 -6.75 -11.36
CA GLN A 117 8.88 -5.47 -11.68
C GLN A 117 9.83 -4.51 -12.42
N GLU A 118 9.26 -3.41 -12.88
CA GLU A 118 9.93 -2.30 -13.52
C GLU A 118 11.21 -1.89 -12.77
N TYR A 119 12.30 -1.68 -13.48
CA TYR A 119 13.62 -1.37 -12.95
C TYR A 119 14.29 -2.48 -12.10
N ASP A 120 13.77 -3.68 -12.09
CA ASP A 120 14.48 -4.82 -11.52
C ASP A 120 15.68 -5.19 -12.43
N PRO A 121 16.92 -5.09 -11.96
CA PRO A 121 18.08 -5.34 -12.79
C PRO A 121 18.30 -6.81 -13.15
N GLY A 122 17.44 -7.73 -12.71
CA GLY A 122 17.52 -9.17 -13.00
C GLY A 122 18.43 -9.94 -12.05
#